data_d9a811b23d872aa5aeeb89ff9c081bee
#
_entry.id   d9a811b23d872aa5aeeb89ff9c081bee
#
_cell.length_a   1.000
_cell.length_b   1.000
_cell.length_c   1.000
_cell.angle_alpha   90.00
_cell.angle_beta   90.00
_cell.angle_gamma   90.00
#
_symmetry.space_group_name_H-M   'P 1'
#
loop_
_entity.id
_entity.type
_entity.pdbx_description
1 polymer ?
#
loop_
_entity_poly.entity_id
_entity_poly.type
_entity_poly.pdbx_seq_one_letter_code
_entity_poly.pdbx_strand_id
1 'polypeptide(L)' 'MPWGPQGIHVAHFIIDGAIDTAFIKENFPDRYALKEKDGILQPDAIADAYWFVHTQHRSAWTHELDLRPYMEKF' A
#
# COMPACT_ATOMS: atom_id res chain seq x y z
N MET A 1 -6.81 18.15 9.38
CA MET A 1 -6.70 18.37 7.95
C MET A 1 -7.70 19.44 7.48
N PRO A 2 -7.24 20.52 6.81
CA PRO A 2 -8.15 21.63 6.49
C PRO A 2 -9.22 21.28 5.45
N TRP A 3 -9.00 20.27 4.62
CA TRP A 3 -9.96 19.92 3.56
C TRP A 3 -11.06 18.96 4.00
N GLY A 4 -10.90 18.28 5.12
CA GLY A 4 -11.90 17.34 5.61
C GLY A 4 -13.28 17.94 5.75
N PRO A 5 -13.44 19.10 6.46
CA PRO A 5 -14.75 19.74 6.62
C PRO A 5 -15.40 20.18 5.31
N GLN A 6 -14.61 20.31 4.23
CA GLN A 6 -15.11 20.65 2.90
C GLN A 6 -15.53 19.42 2.08
N GLY A 7 -15.45 18.21 2.68
CA GLY A 7 -15.83 16.98 2.00
C GLY A 7 -14.73 16.39 1.12
N ILE A 8 -13.49 16.83 1.28
CA ILE A 8 -12.35 16.32 0.51
C ILE A 8 -11.57 15.33 1.38
N HIS A 9 -11.49 14.08 0.92
CA HIS A 9 -10.75 13.04 1.62
C HIS A 9 -9.32 12.98 1.10
N VAL A 10 -8.36 13.26 1.98
CA VAL A 10 -6.93 13.14 1.69
C VAL A 10 -6.34 12.08 2.60
N ALA A 11 -5.62 11.13 2.01
CA ALA A 11 -4.97 10.06 2.77
C ALA A 11 -3.54 9.89 2.27
N HIS A 12 -2.66 9.54 3.20
CA HIS A 12 -1.26 9.22 2.91
C HIS A 12 -1.07 7.72 2.97
N PHE A 13 -0.50 7.14 1.91
CA PHE A 13 -0.17 5.73 1.87
C PHE A 13 1.34 5.57 1.98
N ILE A 14 1.79 4.87 3.02
CA ILE A 14 3.18 4.51 3.20
C ILE A 14 3.36 3.10 2.64
N ILE A 15 4.17 2.98 1.58
CA ILE A 15 4.45 1.70 0.94
C ILE A 15 5.84 1.28 1.37
N ASP A 16 5.92 0.36 2.31
CA ASP A 16 7.17 -0.06 2.90
C ASP A 16 7.52 -1.49 2.48
N GLY A 17 8.37 -1.60 1.48
CA GLY A 17 8.80 -2.87 0.92
C GLY A 17 8.87 -2.82 -0.60
N ALA A 18 9.45 -3.87 -1.19
CA ALA A 18 9.54 -3.99 -2.64
C ALA A 18 8.15 -4.29 -3.22
N ILE A 19 7.87 -3.73 -4.39
CA ILE A 19 6.63 -3.97 -5.13
C ILE A 19 6.93 -4.91 -6.29
N ASP A 20 6.03 -5.86 -6.55
CA ASP A 20 6.16 -6.80 -7.67
C ASP A 20 6.08 -6.05 -9.00
N THR A 21 7.24 -5.67 -9.51
CA THR A 21 7.39 -4.93 -10.76
C THR A 21 8.55 -5.50 -11.57
N ALA A 22 8.59 -5.19 -12.86
CA ALA A 22 9.70 -5.57 -13.71
C ALA A 22 11.03 -5.00 -13.21
N PHE A 23 11.00 -3.77 -12.66
CA PHE A 23 12.20 -3.14 -12.10
C PHE A 23 12.78 -3.98 -10.96
N ILE A 24 11.95 -4.44 -10.03
CA ILE A 24 12.41 -5.27 -8.91
C ILE A 24 12.90 -6.63 -9.39
N LYS A 25 12.22 -7.22 -10.36
CA LYS A 25 12.63 -8.50 -10.94
C LYS A 25 14.04 -8.42 -11.54
N GLU A 26 14.32 -7.33 -12.26
CA GLU A 26 15.60 -7.17 -12.98
C GLU A 26 16.74 -6.70 -12.08
N ASN A 27 16.46 -5.84 -11.12
CA ASN A 27 17.49 -5.17 -10.31
C ASN A 27 17.68 -5.76 -8.93
N PHE A 28 16.67 -6.48 -8.41
CA PHE A 28 16.71 -7.08 -7.07
C PHE A 28 16.15 -8.50 -7.10
N PRO A 29 16.82 -9.42 -7.84
CA PRO A 29 16.27 -10.77 -8.02
C PRO A 29 16.09 -11.55 -6.72
N ASP A 30 16.92 -11.31 -5.71
CA ASP A 30 16.78 -11.98 -4.42
C ASP A 30 15.49 -11.54 -3.70
N ARG A 31 15.16 -10.27 -3.80
CA ARG A 31 13.89 -9.74 -3.28
C ARG A 31 12.71 -10.27 -4.08
N TYR A 32 12.84 -10.27 -5.40
CA TYR A 32 11.79 -10.75 -6.28
C TYR A 32 11.44 -12.23 -6.00
N ALA A 33 12.43 -13.03 -5.63
CA ALA A 33 12.21 -14.44 -5.30
C ALA A 33 11.26 -14.63 -4.11
N LEU A 34 11.08 -13.62 -3.27
CA LEU A 34 10.15 -13.67 -2.15
C LEU A 34 8.68 -13.56 -2.58
N LYS A 35 8.41 -13.27 -3.86
CA LYS A 35 7.06 -13.18 -4.40
C LYS A 35 6.23 -14.43 -4.13
N GLU A 36 6.83 -15.60 -4.27
CA GLU A 36 6.14 -16.88 -4.07
C GLU A 36 5.69 -17.09 -2.63
N LYS A 37 6.31 -16.36 -1.69
CA LYS A 37 5.98 -16.42 -0.27
C LYS A 37 5.23 -15.18 0.21
N ASP A 38 4.73 -14.37 -0.73
CA ASP A 38 4.09 -13.08 -0.44
C ASP A 38 5.00 -12.13 0.34
N GLY A 39 6.30 -12.20 0.07
CA GLY A 39 7.32 -11.39 0.73
C GLY A 39 7.56 -10.03 0.10
N ILE A 40 6.88 -9.71 -1.01
CA ILE A 40 6.89 -8.41 -1.64
C ILE A 40 5.44 -7.97 -1.89
N LEU A 41 5.24 -6.65 -2.02
CA LEU A 41 3.91 -6.09 -2.23
C LEU A 41 3.40 -6.39 -3.63
N GLN A 42 2.18 -6.92 -3.72
CA GLN A 42 1.51 -7.12 -5.00
C GLN A 42 0.72 -5.87 -5.36
N PRO A 43 0.84 -5.37 -6.61
CA PRO A 43 0.09 -4.18 -7.04
C PRO A 43 -1.40 -4.28 -6.81
N ASP A 44 -2.00 -5.45 -7.05
CA ASP A 44 -3.45 -5.63 -6.86
C ASP A 44 -3.84 -5.49 -5.39
N ALA A 45 -3.01 -5.97 -4.46
CA ALA A 45 -3.26 -5.80 -3.03
C ALA A 45 -3.16 -4.34 -2.61
N ILE A 46 -2.23 -3.60 -3.19
CA ILE A 46 -2.12 -2.15 -2.96
C ILE A 46 -3.37 -1.44 -3.49
N ALA A 47 -3.81 -1.81 -4.68
CA ALA A 47 -5.01 -1.22 -5.29
C ALA A 47 -6.25 -1.48 -4.43
N ASP A 48 -6.38 -2.68 -3.85
CA ASP A 48 -7.49 -3.00 -2.94
C ASP A 48 -7.49 -2.08 -1.71
N ALA A 49 -6.32 -1.77 -1.17
CA ALA A 49 -6.21 -0.85 -0.04
C ALA A 49 -6.67 0.57 -0.43
N TYR A 50 -6.31 1.04 -1.62
CA TYR A 50 -6.75 2.34 -2.12
C TYR A 50 -8.27 2.36 -2.29
N TRP A 51 -8.85 1.31 -2.84
CA TRP A 51 -10.29 1.21 -3.02
C TRP A 51 -11.01 1.22 -1.68
N PHE A 52 -10.49 0.48 -0.69
CA PHE A 52 -11.05 0.47 0.66
C PHE A 52 -11.12 1.88 1.24
N VAL A 53 -10.03 2.63 1.16
CA VAL A 53 -9.99 4.01 1.68
C VAL A 53 -10.94 4.92 0.90
N HIS A 54 -10.98 4.77 -0.42
CA HIS A 54 -11.83 5.58 -1.29
C HIS A 54 -13.32 5.42 -0.97
N THR A 55 -13.73 4.23 -0.57
CA THR A 55 -15.15 3.90 -0.34
C THR A 55 -15.57 4.05 1.13
N GLN A 56 -14.69 4.52 2.00
CA GLN A 56 -15.03 4.71 3.41
C GLN A 56 -16.10 5.76 3.61
N HIS A 57 -16.98 5.48 4.59
CA HIS A 57 -17.96 6.48 5.03
C HIS A 57 -17.24 7.67 5.64
N ARG A 58 -17.76 8.90 5.40
CA ARG A 58 -17.09 10.13 5.84
C ARG A 58 -16.92 10.25 7.34
N SER A 59 -17.70 9.51 8.12
CA SER A 59 -17.56 9.52 9.59
C SER A 59 -16.33 8.75 10.07
N ALA A 60 -15.68 8.00 9.20
CA ALA A 60 -14.56 7.15 9.56
C ALA A 60 -13.53 7.10 8.42
N TRP A 61 -12.99 8.25 8.04
CA TRP A 61 -11.98 8.35 6.99
C TRP A 61 -10.60 7.99 7.53
N THR A 62 -9.91 7.11 6.83
CA THR A 62 -8.50 6.82 7.09
C THR A 62 -7.66 8.02 6.67
N HIS A 63 -6.77 8.46 7.54
CA HIS A 63 -5.86 9.57 7.28
C HIS A 63 -4.49 9.10 6.83
N GLU A 64 -4.01 8.01 7.40
CA GLU A 64 -2.70 7.45 7.11
C GLU A 64 -2.77 5.93 7.14
N LEU A 65 -2.14 5.28 6.15
CA LEU A 65 -2.15 3.83 6.01
C LEU A 65 -0.75 3.35 5.63
N ASP A 66 -0.25 2.35 6.35
CA ASP A 66 1.06 1.75 6.15
C ASP A 66 0.88 0.35 5.59
N LEU A 67 1.43 0.09 4.40
CA LEU A 67 1.32 -1.20 3.73
C LEU A 67 2.69 -1.87 3.68
N ARG A 68 2.78 -3.09 4.21
CA ARG A 68 4.01 -3.89 4.24
C ARG A 68 3.70 -5.35 3.97
N PRO A 69 4.61 -6.08 3.32
CA PRO A 69 4.49 -7.53 3.31
C PRO A 69 4.60 -8.07 4.74
N TYR A 70 3.93 -9.19 5.02
CA TYR A 70 3.94 -9.75 6.38
C TYR A 70 5.35 -10.16 6.86
N MET A 71 6.27 -10.38 5.92
CA MET A 71 7.65 -10.78 6.23
C MET A 71 8.54 -9.62 6.63
N GLU A 72 8.08 -8.37 6.46
CA GLU A 72 8.87 -7.21 6.87
C GLU A 72 9.00 -7.14 8.38
N LYS A 73 10.18 -6.70 8.84
CA LYS A 73 10.44 -6.46 10.26
C LYS A 73 10.10 -5.01 10.59
N PHE A 74 9.27 -4.83 11.56
CA PHE A 74 8.90 -3.50 12.02
C PHE A 74 8.73 -3.42 13.53
#